data_c21f3adfbd1713d39ca6d3a7ce4f535f
#
_entry.id   c21f3adfbd1713d39ca6d3a7ce4f535f
#
_cell.length_a   1.000
_cell.length_b   1.000
_cell.length_c   1.000
_cell.angle_alpha   90.00
_cell.angle_beta   90.00
_cell.angle_gamma   90.00
#
_symmetry.space_group_name_H-M   'P 1'
#
loop_
_entity.id
_entity.type
_entity.pdbx_description
1 polymer ?
#
loop_
_entity_poly.entity_id
_entity_poly.type
_entity_poly.pdbx_seq_one_letter_code
_entity_poly.pdbx_strand_id
1 'polypeptide(L)'
;EKGLIRCISTTNFNTANLKKLVDAGIPVVTNQCQYSLLDRRPEKAMTDFCRRSGVKLIAYGTVAGGFLSDKWLGKPEPDLQSLENRSLVKYLLVIEDTLGWAGYQKLLERLAALGKSTGLSIAGLSSLYTVGKPEAAAAVVGTRNSRHVADTCRLIGKTFPEDARREMDEFLKLFPQIEGDCFDIERQPGSRHIAIMRMNLVDSTTGK
;
A
#
# COMPACT_ATOMS: atom_id res chain seq x y z
N GLU A 1 1.29 32.52 -4.82
CA GLU A 1 0.92 33.95 -4.70
C GLU A 1 -0.56 34.21 -5.04
N LYS A 2 -1.16 33.40 -5.97
CA LYS A 2 -2.59 33.53 -6.32
C LYS A 2 -3.55 32.85 -5.32
N GLY A 3 -3.06 32.17 -4.28
CA GLY A 3 -3.89 31.48 -3.28
C GLY A 3 -4.73 30.30 -3.80
N LEU A 4 -4.44 29.79 -4.99
CA LEU A 4 -5.22 28.72 -5.64
C LEU A 4 -5.02 27.35 -4.98
N ILE A 5 -3.86 27.10 -4.37
CA ILE A 5 -3.54 25.88 -3.64
C ILE A 5 -2.89 26.24 -2.31
N ARG A 6 -3.07 25.39 -1.30
CA ARG A 6 -2.45 25.54 0.03
C ARG A 6 -1.24 24.64 0.23
N CYS A 7 -1.27 23.44 -0.34
CA CYS A 7 -0.27 22.40 -0.14
C CYS A 7 0.09 21.74 -1.46
N ILE A 8 1.35 21.32 -1.58
CA ILE A 8 1.86 20.53 -2.70
C ILE A 8 2.04 19.11 -2.20
N SER A 9 1.59 18.14 -2.99
CA SER A 9 1.72 16.71 -2.70
C SER A 9 2.18 15.97 -3.95
N THR A 10 2.82 14.83 -3.75
CA THR A 10 3.25 13.94 -4.83
C THR A 10 2.52 12.61 -4.76
N THR A 11 2.53 11.86 -5.86
CA THR A 11 1.99 10.50 -5.93
C THR A 11 2.98 9.59 -6.65
N ASN A 12 3.27 8.43 -6.04
CA ASN A 12 4.16 7.41 -6.60
C ASN A 12 5.58 7.91 -6.88
N PHE A 13 6.07 8.85 -6.08
CA PHE A 13 7.48 9.22 -6.10
C PHE A 13 8.27 8.21 -5.27
N ASN A 14 9.39 7.74 -5.81
CA ASN A 14 10.40 7.07 -5.01
C ASN A 14 11.20 8.09 -4.18
N THR A 15 11.96 7.62 -3.22
CA THR A 15 12.70 8.46 -2.28
C THR A 15 13.67 9.41 -3.00
N ALA A 16 14.37 8.94 -4.04
CA ALA A 16 15.33 9.76 -4.78
C ALA A 16 14.67 10.94 -5.50
N ASN A 17 13.52 10.71 -6.13
CA ASN A 17 12.79 11.77 -6.83
C ASN A 17 12.09 12.73 -5.85
N LEU A 18 11.54 12.21 -4.75
CA LEU A 18 10.97 13.06 -3.70
C LEU A 18 12.04 13.96 -3.07
N LYS A 19 13.22 13.39 -2.81
CA LYS A 19 14.36 14.14 -2.29
C LYS A 19 14.77 15.31 -3.20
N LYS A 20 14.79 15.12 -4.53
CA LYS A 20 15.12 16.20 -5.48
C LYS A 20 14.18 17.39 -5.34
N LEU A 21 12.88 17.17 -5.12
CA LEU A 21 11.92 18.25 -4.93
C LEU A 21 12.16 19.00 -3.61
N VAL A 22 12.36 18.26 -2.53
CA VAL A 22 12.60 18.84 -1.21
C VAL A 22 13.91 19.61 -1.17
N ASP A 23 14.98 19.07 -1.74
CA ASP A 23 16.30 19.74 -1.84
C ASP A 23 16.23 21.02 -2.70
N ALA A 24 15.33 21.06 -3.68
CA ALA A 24 15.07 22.27 -4.48
C ALA A 24 14.18 23.30 -3.76
N GLY A 25 13.88 23.09 -2.47
CA GLY A 25 13.06 24.00 -1.68
C GLY A 25 11.56 23.93 -1.96
N ILE A 26 11.06 22.92 -2.69
CA ILE A 26 9.64 22.76 -2.95
C ILE A 26 8.97 22.20 -1.69
N PRO A 27 7.96 22.90 -1.11
CA PRO A 27 7.34 22.52 0.15
C PRO A 27 6.33 21.37 -0.02
N VAL A 28 6.86 20.18 -0.36
CA VAL A 28 6.03 18.98 -0.46
C VAL A 28 5.60 18.54 0.93
N VAL A 29 4.30 18.42 1.17
CA VAL A 29 3.75 18.03 2.48
C VAL A 29 3.45 16.54 2.58
N THR A 30 3.06 15.88 1.47
CA THR A 30 2.78 14.45 1.45
C THR A 30 3.26 13.77 0.18
N ASN A 31 3.55 12.46 0.28
CA ASN A 31 3.69 11.57 -0.86
C ASN A 31 2.67 10.43 -0.74
N GLN A 32 1.78 10.30 -1.73
CA GLN A 32 0.84 9.18 -1.78
C GLN A 32 1.52 7.98 -2.43
N CYS A 33 1.64 6.87 -1.71
CA CYS A 33 2.30 5.66 -2.20
C CYS A 33 1.55 4.38 -1.80
N GLN A 34 1.82 3.29 -2.52
CA GLN A 34 1.34 1.98 -2.13
C GLN A 34 2.04 1.56 -0.84
N TYR A 35 1.24 1.24 0.18
CA TYR A 35 1.74 0.79 1.46
C TYR A 35 0.71 -0.12 2.14
N SER A 36 1.13 -1.31 2.51
CA SER A 36 0.27 -2.32 3.16
C SER A 36 1.12 -3.39 3.85
N LEU A 37 0.46 -4.37 4.48
CA LEU A 37 1.12 -5.58 4.99
C LEU A 37 1.87 -6.37 3.89
N LEU A 38 1.42 -6.28 2.64
CA LEU A 38 2.03 -6.99 1.51
C LEU A 38 3.14 -6.19 0.83
N ASP A 39 2.98 -4.88 0.73
CA ASP A 39 3.96 -4.00 0.10
C ASP A 39 4.54 -3.04 1.14
N ARG A 40 5.71 -3.38 1.63
CA ARG A 40 6.43 -2.64 2.65
C ARG A 40 7.64 -1.89 2.12
N ARG A 41 7.71 -1.67 0.79
CA ARG A 41 8.79 -0.88 0.17
C ARG A 41 9.00 0.49 0.83
N PRO A 42 7.95 1.21 1.28
CA PRO A 42 8.15 2.47 2.01
C PRO A 42 8.98 2.34 3.29
N GLU A 43 9.00 1.18 3.95
CA GLU A 43 9.76 0.95 5.19
C GLU A 43 11.29 0.95 4.99
N LYS A 44 11.77 0.91 3.75
CA LYS A 44 13.20 0.99 3.42
C LYS A 44 13.71 2.44 3.59
N ALA A 45 13.86 3.16 2.49
CA ALA A 45 14.42 4.51 2.49
C ALA A 45 13.38 5.62 2.69
N MET A 46 12.13 5.39 2.25
CA MET A 46 11.10 6.42 2.22
C MET A 46 10.68 6.90 3.61
N THR A 47 10.43 5.98 4.55
CA THR A 47 10.03 6.36 5.92
C THR A 47 11.14 7.14 6.62
N ASP A 48 12.40 6.75 6.46
CA ASP A 48 13.54 7.49 7.02
C ASP A 48 13.66 8.89 6.42
N PHE A 49 13.47 9.02 5.11
CA PHE A 49 13.44 10.32 4.45
C PHE A 49 12.28 11.18 4.97
N CYS A 50 11.08 10.63 5.05
CA CYS A 50 9.89 11.32 5.56
C CYS A 50 10.10 11.83 6.99
N ARG A 51 10.72 11.03 7.85
CA ARG A 51 11.01 11.41 9.24
C ARG A 51 11.94 12.62 9.32
N ARG A 52 12.96 12.69 8.47
CA ARG A 52 13.92 13.80 8.44
C ARG A 52 13.40 15.05 7.75
N SER A 53 12.56 14.90 6.72
CA SER A 53 12.06 16.03 5.92
C SER A 53 10.73 16.60 6.41
N GLY A 54 10.03 15.90 7.30
CA GLY A 54 8.67 16.27 7.72
C GLY A 54 7.57 15.90 6.71
N VAL A 55 7.92 15.37 5.53
CA VAL A 55 6.94 14.88 4.57
C VAL A 55 6.20 13.67 5.17
N LYS A 56 4.89 13.59 4.96
CA LYS A 56 4.07 12.46 5.43
C LYS A 56 3.62 11.56 4.28
N LEU A 57 3.32 10.32 4.60
CA LEU A 57 2.79 9.36 3.62
C LEU A 57 1.25 9.33 3.66
N ILE A 58 0.65 9.27 2.49
CA ILE A 58 -0.75 8.89 2.31
C ILE A 58 -0.74 7.50 1.70
N ALA A 59 -1.11 6.49 2.49
CA ALA A 59 -1.08 5.11 2.05
C ALA A 59 -2.28 4.77 1.16
N TYR A 60 -2.05 4.21 -0.01
CA TYR A 60 -3.12 3.55 -0.77
C TYR A 60 -2.86 2.05 -0.87
N GLY A 61 -3.91 1.28 -1.16
CA GLY A 61 -3.80 -0.16 -1.28
C GLY A 61 -3.62 -0.89 0.04
N THR A 62 -4.02 -0.29 1.16
CA THR A 62 -3.91 -0.88 2.50
C THR A 62 -4.64 -2.23 2.64
N VAL A 63 -5.65 -2.45 1.80
CA VAL A 63 -6.40 -3.72 1.70
C VAL A 63 -6.07 -4.52 0.44
N ALA A 64 -5.01 -4.15 -0.29
CA ALA A 64 -4.56 -4.84 -1.50
C ALA A 64 -5.69 -5.14 -2.50
N GLY A 65 -6.48 -4.10 -2.86
CA GLY A 65 -7.61 -4.25 -3.78
C GLY A 65 -8.75 -5.14 -3.28
N GLY A 66 -8.72 -5.53 -2.02
CA GLY A 66 -9.67 -6.46 -1.39
C GLY A 66 -9.10 -7.86 -1.15
N PHE A 67 -7.85 -8.13 -1.51
CA PHE A 67 -7.19 -9.38 -1.12
C PHE A 67 -7.05 -9.49 0.42
N LEU A 68 -6.71 -8.43 1.11
CA LEU A 68 -6.70 -8.40 2.57
C LEU A 68 -8.14 -8.25 3.12
N SER A 69 -8.91 -9.31 2.99
CA SER A 69 -10.30 -9.41 3.47
C SER A 69 -10.71 -10.87 3.73
N ASP A 70 -11.79 -11.04 4.47
CA ASP A 70 -12.36 -12.35 4.81
C ASP A 70 -12.80 -13.15 3.58
N LYS A 71 -13.08 -12.48 2.46
CA LYS A 71 -13.47 -13.10 1.19
C LYS A 71 -12.45 -14.14 0.70
N TRP A 72 -11.17 -13.92 0.97
CA TRP A 72 -10.08 -14.74 0.43
C TRP A 72 -9.53 -15.77 1.43
N LEU A 73 -9.99 -15.74 2.67
CA LEU A 73 -9.55 -16.70 3.69
C LEU A 73 -9.95 -18.12 3.29
N GLY A 74 -8.98 -19.01 3.23
CA GLY A 74 -9.17 -20.42 2.86
C GLY A 74 -9.50 -20.66 1.38
N LYS A 75 -9.35 -19.64 0.51
CA LYS A 75 -9.61 -19.80 -0.93
C LYS A 75 -8.35 -20.23 -1.67
N PRO A 76 -8.50 -20.99 -2.77
CA PRO A 76 -7.39 -21.27 -3.67
C PRO A 76 -6.90 -20.00 -4.36
N GLU A 77 -5.66 -20.05 -4.83
CA GLU A 77 -5.07 -18.98 -5.66
C GLU A 77 -5.87 -18.79 -6.95
N PRO A 78 -6.29 -17.58 -7.27
CA PRO A 78 -7.01 -17.32 -8.50
C PRO A 78 -6.05 -17.28 -9.70
N ASP A 79 -6.53 -17.66 -10.86
CA ASP A 79 -5.83 -17.41 -12.11
C ASP A 79 -5.79 -15.89 -12.38
N LEU A 80 -4.61 -15.36 -12.74
CA LEU A 80 -4.41 -13.97 -13.15
C LEU A 80 -5.40 -13.50 -14.22
N GLN A 81 -5.73 -14.39 -15.18
CA GLN A 81 -6.65 -14.08 -16.28
C GLN A 81 -8.12 -14.02 -15.83
N SER A 82 -8.45 -14.66 -14.71
CA SER A 82 -9.81 -14.66 -14.15
C SER A 82 -10.15 -13.41 -13.32
N LEU A 83 -9.17 -12.56 -13.06
CA LEU A 83 -9.35 -11.39 -12.21
C LEU A 83 -10.10 -10.27 -12.94
N GLU A 84 -11.11 -9.72 -12.28
CA GLU A 84 -12.06 -8.72 -12.84
C GLU A 84 -11.38 -7.42 -13.32
N ASN A 85 -10.22 -7.09 -12.80
CA ASN A 85 -9.57 -5.82 -13.11
C ASN A 85 -8.06 -5.84 -12.84
N ARG A 86 -7.36 -4.89 -13.47
CA ARG A 86 -5.90 -4.73 -13.36
C ARG A 86 -5.39 -4.47 -11.94
N SER A 87 -6.20 -3.87 -11.09
CA SER A 87 -5.81 -3.62 -9.71
C SER A 87 -5.65 -4.93 -8.95
N LEU A 88 -6.56 -5.89 -9.15
CA LEU A 88 -6.45 -7.23 -8.58
C LEU A 88 -5.22 -7.96 -9.13
N VAL A 89 -4.98 -7.90 -10.45
CA VAL A 89 -3.77 -8.47 -11.05
C VAL A 89 -2.52 -7.91 -10.38
N LYS A 90 -2.44 -6.58 -10.23
CA LYS A 90 -1.31 -5.93 -9.55
C LYS A 90 -1.07 -6.48 -8.14
N TYR A 91 -2.11 -6.60 -7.34
CA TYR A 91 -1.95 -7.07 -5.96
C TYR A 91 -1.70 -8.57 -5.85
N LEU A 92 -2.18 -9.38 -6.80
CA LEU A 92 -1.81 -10.78 -6.85
C LEU A 92 -0.32 -10.94 -7.17
N LEU A 93 0.23 -10.18 -8.14
CA LEU A 93 1.66 -10.15 -8.40
C LEU A 93 2.48 -9.75 -7.16
N VAL A 94 2.00 -8.79 -6.38
CA VAL A 94 2.64 -8.41 -5.09
C VAL A 94 2.63 -9.57 -4.11
N ILE A 95 1.53 -10.32 -4.01
CA ILE A 95 1.43 -11.51 -3.14
C ILE A 95 2.44 -12.57 -3.58
N GLU A 96 2.50 -12.87 -4.90
CA GLU A 96 3.43 -13.84 -5.47
C GLU A 96 4.90 -13.46 -5.21
N ASP A 97 5.25 -12.18 -5.39
CA ASP A 97 6.62 -11.68 -5.22
C ASP A 97 7.05 -11.57 -3.75
N THR A 98 6.12 -11.66 -2.80
CA THR A 98 6.40 -11.53 -1.37
C THR A 98 6.12 -12.84 -0.63
N LEU A 99 4.91 -13.03 -0.17
CA LEU A 99 4.52 -14.14 0.70
C LEU A 99 4.27 -15.45 -0.07
N GLY A 100 4.02 -15.37 -1.37
CA GLY A 100 3.37 -16.43 -2.12
C GLY A 100 1.95 -16.69 -1.58
N TRP A 101 1.17 -17.50 -2.28
CA TRP A 101 -0.22 -17.75 -1.85
C TRP A 101 -0.31 -18.42 -0.47
N ALA A 102 0.56 -19.40 -0.20
CA ALA A 102 0.57 -20.10 1.09
C ALA A 102 0.90 -19.17 2.27
N GLY A 103 1.91 -18.30 2.12
CA GLY A 103 2.27 -17.32 3.14
C GLY A 103 1.16 -16.26 3.33
N TYR A 104 0.54 -15.83 2.23
CA TYR A 104 -0.59 -14.92 2.26
C TYR A 104 -1.80 -15.53 3.00
N GLN A 105 -2.12 -16.82 2.80
CA GLN A 105 -3.18 -17.47 3.57
C GLN A 105 -2.86 -17.49 5.08
N LYS A 106 -1.63 -17.76 5.47
CA LYS A 106 -1.19 -17.67 6.87
C LYS A 106 -1.31 -16.25 7.43
N LEU A 107 -1.07 -15.22 6.61
CA LEU A 107 -1.31 -13.83 7.01
C LEU A 107 -2.80 -13.58 7.27
N LEU A 108 -3.69 -14.05 6.39
CA LEU A 108 -5.13 -13.90 6.57
C LEU A 108 -5.63 -14.64 7.83
N GLU A 109 -5.13 -15.85 8.10
CA GLU A 109 -5.46 -16.62 9.31
C GLU A 109 -5.09 -15.85 10.59
N ARG A 110 -3.89 -15.24 10.63
CA ARG A 110 -3.45 -14.41 11.76
C ARG A 110 -4.35 -13.18 11.95
N LEU A 111 -4.65 -12.49 10.86
CA LEU A 111 -5.55 -11.33 10.90
C LEU A 111 -6.97 -11.73 11.32
N ALA A 112 -7.48 -12.89 10.86
CA ALA A 112 -8.77 -13.40 11.26
C ALA A 112 -8.81 -13.76 12.75
N ALA A 113 -7.75 -14.39 13.27
CA ALA A 113 -7.63 -14.70 14.70
C ALA A 113 -7.63 -13.41 15.54
N LEU A 114 -6.86 -12.39 15.14
CA LEU A 114 -6.86 -11.09 15.78
C LEU A 114 -8.21 -10.38 15.67
N GLY A 115 -8.90 -10.56 14.53
CA GLY A 115 -10.25 -10.02 14.31
C GLY A 115 -11.26 -10.56 15.31
N LYS A 116 -11.16 -11.83 15.68
CA LYS A 116 -12.05 -12.45 16.71
C LYS A 116 -11.89 -11.80 18.09
N SER A 117 -10.68 -11.40 18.46
CA SER A 117 -10.41 -10.78 19.78
C SER A 117 -10.71 -9.28 19.79
N THR A 118 -10.61 -8.59 18.64
CA THR A 118 -10.76 -7.13 18.55
C THR A 118 -12.12 -6.68 18.02
N GLY A 119 -12.91 -7.58 17.43
CA GLY A 119 -14.16 -7.26 16.73
C GLY A 119 -13.94 -6.50 15.40
N LEU A 120 -12.73 -6.53 14.85
CA LEU A 120 -12.38 -5.84 13.61
C LEU A 120 -12.24 -6.84 12.45
N SER A 121 -12.59 -6.40 11.23
CA SER A 121 -12.40 -7.19 10.02
C SER A 121 -10.92 -7.27 9.63
N ILE A 122 -10.55 -8.27 8.82
CA ILE A 122 -9.20 -8.36 8.22
C ILE A 122 -8.84 -7.06 7.49
N ALA A 123 -9.77 -6.49 6.72
CA ALA A 123 -9.57 -5.22 6.01
C ALA A 123 -9.31 -4.05 6.97
N GLY A 124 -10.07 -3.99 8.07
CA GLY A 124 -9.88 -2.99 9.12
C GLY A 124 -8.52 -3.08 9.78
N LEU A 125 -8.12 -4.28 10.20
CA LEU A 125 -6.82 -4.53 10.80
C LEU A 125 -5.68 -4.21 9.84
N SER A 126 -5.78 -4.58 8.57
CA SER A 126 -4.77 -4.25 7.55
C SER A 126 -4.58 -2.75 7.37
N SER A 127 -5.68 -1.99 7.37
CA SER A 127 -5.62 -0.54 7.28
C SER A 127 -5.02 0.09 8.55
N LEU A 128 -5.44 -0.36 9.74
CA LEU A 128 -4.91 0.13 11.02
C LEU A 128 -3.42 -0.20 11.20
N TYR A 129 -2.96 -1.37 10.72
CA TYR A 129 -1.53 -1.69 10.73
C TYR A 129 -0.72 -0.64 9.98
N THR A 130 -1.19 -0.25 8.79
CA THR A 130 -0.49 0.71 7.92
C THR A 130 -0.54 2.14 8.47
N VAL A 131 -1.73 2.63 8.85
CA VAL A 131 -1.85 4.01 9.38
C VAL A 131 -1.26 4.17 10.78
N GLY A 132 -1.01 3.08 11.48
CA GLY A 132 -0.31 3.12 12.76
C GLY A 132 1.21 3.32 12.65
N LYS A 133 1.77 3.42 11.44
CA LYS A 133 3.19 3.76 11.24
C LYS A 133 3.36 5.29 11.38
N PRO A 134 4.40 5.78 12.07
CA PRO A 134 4.54 7.22 12.44
C PRO A 134 4.58 8.18 11.24
N GLU A 135 5.05 7.71 10.11
CA GLU A 135 5.16 8.49 8.88
C GLU A 135 3.85 8.52 8.07
N ALA A 136 2.91 7.59 8.32
CA ALA A 136 1.62 7.52 7.64
C ALA A 136 0.63 8.50 8.27
N ALA A 137 0.23 9.53 7.51
CA ALA A 137 -0.77 10.51 7.96
C ALA A 137 -2.21 10.04 7.73
N ALA A 138 -2.43 9.25 6.67
CA ALA A 138 -3.76 8.79 6.28
C ALA A 138 -3.69 7.58 5.34
N ALA A 139 -4.83 6.91 5.19
CA ALA A 139 -5.05 5.91 4.15
C ALA A 139 -6.14 6.36 3.17
N VAL A 140 -5.92 6.10 1.88
CA VAL A 140 -6.96 6.21 0.85
C VAL A 140 -7.71 4.88 0.80
N VAL A 141 -8.98 4.92 1.16
CA VAL A 141 -9.83 3.73 1.22
C VAL A 141 -10.86 3.76 0.10
N GLY A 142 -10.92 2.66 -0.67
CA GLY A 142 -11.94 2.50 -1.71
C GLY A 142 -13.32 2.19 -1.12
N THR A 143 -14.35 2.84 -1.61
CA THR A 143 -15.74 2.70 -1.13
C THR A 143 -16.70 2.26 -2.24
N ARG A 144 -16.27 1.34 -3.08
CA ARG A 144 -17.10 0.81 -4.19
C ARG A 144 -18.43 0.20 -3.71
N ASN A 145 -18.45 -0.33 -2.49
CA ASN A 145 -19.66 -0.87 -1.87
C ASN A 145 -19.97 -0.09 -0.59
N SER A 146 -21.17 0.47 -0.49
CA SER A 146 -21.62 1.26 0.67
C SER A 146 -21.55 0.50 2.01
N ARG A 147 -21.68 -0.82 1.99
CA ARG A 147 -21.54 -1.66 3.19
C ARG A 147 -20.17 -1.52 3.85
N HIS A 148 -19.11 -1.25 3.07
CA HIS A 148 -17.75 -1.06 3.61
C HIS A 148 -17.54 0.30 4.26
N VAL A 149 -18.40 1.29 3.99
CA VAL A 149 -18.31 2.61 4.62
C VAL A 149 -18.46 2.51 6.13
N ALA A 150 -19.48 1.80 6.60
CA ALA A 150 -19.71 1.62 8.03
C ALA A 150 -18.53 0.94 8.73
N ASP A 151 -17.95 -0.10 8.13
CA ASP A 151 -16.80 -0.80 8.67
C ASP A 151 -15.55 0.11 8.71
N THR A 152 -15.34 0.91 7.66
CA THR A 152 -14.25 1.88 7.62
C THR A 152 -14.43 2.97 8.69
N CYS A 153 -15.64 3.50 8.88
CA CYS A 153 -15.91 4.50 9.91
C CYS A 153 -15.68 3.97 11.34
N ARG A 154 -15.88 2.69 11.58
CA ARG A 154 -15.58 2.06 12.88
C ARG A 154 -14.09 2.05 13.25
N LEU A 155 -13.21 2.30 12.29
CA LEU A 155 -11.77 2.35 12.53
C LEU A 155 -11.32 3.69 13.11
N ILE A 156 -12.16 4.74 13.04
CA ILE A 156 -11.82 6.07 13.56
C ILE A 156 -11.56 5.97 15.07
N GLY A 157 -10.39 6.44 15.49
CA GLY A 157 -9.96 6.36 16.88
C GLY A 157 -9.49 4.98 17.35
N LYS A 158 -9.47 3.98 16.46
CA LYS A 158 -8.89 2.67 16.76
C LYS A 158 -7.42 2.61 16.37
N THR A 159 -6.67 1.75 17.05
CA THR A 159 -5.28 1.45 16.74
C THR A 159 -5.10 -0.05 16.51
N PHE A 160 -4.09 -0.41 15.75
CA PHE A 160 -3.67 -1.81 15.68
C PHE A 160 -3.01 -2.19 17.03
N PRO A 161 -3.41 -3.32 17.67
CA PRO A 161 -2.85 -3.71 18.97
C PRO A 161 -1.32 -3.86 18.92
N GLU A 162 -0.62 -3.28 19.89
CA GLU A 162 0.84 -3.19 19.83
C GLU A 162 1.54 -4.56 19.95
N ASP A 163 1.04 -5.45 20.79
CA ASP A 163 1.61 -6.80 20.91
C ASP A 163 1.42 -7.58 19.60
N ALA A 164 0.22 -7.48 18.99
CA ALA A 164 -0.05 -8.08 17.69
C ALA A 164 0.77 -7.45 16.57
N ARG A 165 1.15 -6.17 16.69
CA ARG A 165 2.03 -5.49 15.71
C ARG A 165 3.41 -6.13 15.72
N ARG A 166 3.99 -6.35 16.91
CA ARG A 166 5.30 -7.00 17.04
C ARG A 166 5.29 -8.41 16.46
N GLU A 167 4.28 -9.20 16.78
CA GLU A 167 4.12 -10.56 16.23
C GLU A 167 3.96 -10.53 14.69
N MET A 168 3.20 -9.56 14.18
CA MET A 168 2.99 -9.39 12.74
C MET A 168 4.29 -8.97 12.04
N ASP A 169 5.05 -8.04 12.62
CA ASP A 169 6.34 -7.61 12.08
C ASP A 169 7.34 -8.78 12.03
N GLU A 170 7.41 -9.62 13.08
CA GLU A 170 8.25 -10.84 13.08
C GLU A 170 7.79 -11.87 12.05
N PHE A 171 6.48 -12.07 11.91
CA PHE A 171 5.95 -12.96 10.88
C PHE A 171 6.31 -12.48 9.48
N LEU A 172 6.18 -11.19 9.20
CA LEU A 172 6.47 -10.61 7.89
C LEU A 172 7.97 -10.63 7.53
N LYS A 173 8.86 -10.67 8.52
CA LYS A 173 10.30 -10.82 8.28
C LYS A 173 10.70 -12.18 7.71
N LEU A 174 9.85 -13.19 7.84
CA LEU A 174 10.11 -14.54 7.29
C LEU A 174 10.00 -14.57 5.76
N PHE A 175 9.51 -13.54 5.14
CA PHE A 175 9.24 -13.49 3.70
C PHE A 175 10.03 -12.38 3.00
N PRO A 176 10.38 -12.58 1.73
CA PRO A 176 11.05 -11.56 0.95
C PRO A 176 10.18 -10.29 0.85
N GLN A 177 10.82 -9.18 0.66
CA GLN A 177 10.18 -7.93 0.27
C GLN A 177 10.46 -7.64 -1.20
N ILE A 178 9.51 -7.01 -1.89
CA ILE A 178 9.73 -6.50 -3.24
C ILE A 178 10.98 -5.62 -3.24
N GLU A 179 11.86 -5.83 -4.19
CA GLU A 179 13.06 -5.02 -4.37
C GLU A 179 12.73 -3.59 -4.83
N GLY A 180 13.70 -2.68 -4.69
CA GLY A 180 13.54 -1.28 -5.06
C GLY A 180 12.79 -0.46 -4.04
N ASP A 181 12.41 0.74 -4.45
CA ASP A 181 11.69 1.74 -3.67
C ASP A 181 10.22 1.85 -4.16
N CYS A 182 9.50 2.79 -3.61
CA CYS A 182 8.11 3.06 -3.98
C CYS A 182 7.95 3.22 -5.50
N PHE A 183 7.11 2.41 -6.09
CA PHE A 183 6.74 2.46 -7.50
C PHE A 183 7.90 2.22 -8.50
N ASP A 184 9.01 1.61 -8.09
CA ASP A 184 10.14 1.34 -9.00
C ASP A 184 9.83 0.15 -9.93
N ILE A 185 9.34 -0.97 -9.42
CA ILE A 185 9.03 -2.15 -10.25
C ILE A 185 7.93 -1.89 -11.28
N GLU A 186 7.01 -0.97 -10.97
CA GLU A 186 5.95 -0.55 -11.88
C GLU A 186 6.47 0.30 -13.04
N ARG A 187 7.72 0.77 -12.95
CA ARG A 187 8.42 1.53 -14.00
C ARG A 187 9.57 0.76 -14.63
N GLN A 188 9.93 -0.40 -14.07
CA GLN A 188 11.07 -1.18 -14.53
C GLN A 188 10.76 -1.88 -15.87
N PRO A 189 11.48 -1.58 -16.96
CA PRO A 189 11.29 -2.25 -18.24
C PRO A 189 11.43 -3.78 -18.10
N GLY A 190 10.50 -4.52 -18.69
CA GLY A 190 10.50 -5.99 -18.66
C GLY A 190 9.91 -6.61 -17.38
N SER A 191 9.57 -5.81 -16.36
CA SER A 191 8.91 -6.36 -15.19
C SER A 191 7.46 -6.78 -15.49
N ARG A 192 6.96 -7.81 -14.77
CA ARG A 192 5.54 -8.21 -14.85
C ARG A 192 4.61 -7.05 -14.43
N HIS A 193 5.10 -6.18 -13.55
CA HIS A 193 4.33 -5.06 -12.99
C HIS A 193 4.13 -3.92 -14.01
N ILE A 194 5.15 -3.60 -14.84
CA ILE A 194 4.98 -2.56 -15.86
C ILE A 194 3.96 -2.96 -16.93
N ALA A 195 3.87 -4.26 -17.24
CA ALA A 195 2.96 -4.77 -18.27
C ALA A 195 1.48 -4.51 -17.97
N ILE A 196 1.11 -4.37 -16.70
CA ILE A 196 -0.25 -4.07 -16.27
C ILE A 196 -0.52 -2.58 -16.07
N MET A 197 0.54 -1.75 -16.10
CA MET A 197 0.38 -0.30 -15.92
C MET A 197 -0.08 0.36 -17.22
N ARG A 198 -1.06 1.26 -17.12
CA ARG A 198 -1.37 2.20 -18.20
C ARG A 198 -0.47 3.42 -18.00
N MET A 199 0.73 3.38 -18.53
CA MET A 199 1.51 4.59 -18.67
C MET A 199 1.04 5.30 -19.94
N ASN A 200 0.36 6.43 -19.77
CA ASN A 200 0.20 7.40 -20.86
C ASN A 200 1.56 8.10 -21.05
N LEU A 201 2.56 7.34 -21.50
CA LEU A 201 3.73 7.94 -22.09
C LEU A 201 3.24 8.51 -23.42
N VAL A 202 2.95 9.80 -23.43
CA VAL A 202 2.90 10.55 -24.69
C VAL A 202 4.29 10.40 -25.26
N ASP A 203 4.40 9.60 -26.31
CA ASP A 203 5.63 9.44 -27.05
C ASP A 203 5.92 10.80 -27.68
N SER A 204 6.79 11.59 -27.02
CA SER A 204 7.17 12.92 -27.48
C SER A 204 7.99 12.87 -28.78
N THR A 205 8.21 11.65 -29.34
CA THR A 205 8.93 11.42 -30.60
C THR A 205 7.99 11.22 -31.80
N THR A 206 6.70 11.00 -31.60
CA THR A 206 5.73 10.96 -32.69
C THR A 206 4.73 12.10 -32.51
N GLY A 207 5.12 13.29 -32.97
CA GLY A 207 4.19 14.41 -33.16
C GLY A 207 3.08 14.05 -34.16
N LYS A 208 2.04 13.35 -33.68
CA LYS A 208 0.70 13.22 -34.27
C LYS A 208 -0.33 13.01 -33.16
#